data_190ecadf4576af80fb5e64cee7288ceb
#
_entry.id   190ecadf4576af80fb5e64cee7288ceb
#
_cell.length_a   1.000
_cell.length_b   1.000
_cell.length_c   1.000
_cell.angle_alpha   90.00
_cell.angle_beta   90.00
_cell.angle_gamma   90.00
#
_symmetry.space_group_name_H-M   'P 1'
#
loop_
_entity.id
_entity.type
_entity.pdbx_description
1 polymer ?
#
loop_
_entity_poly.entity_id
_entity_poly.type
_entity_poly.pdbx_seq_one_letter_code
_entity_poly.pdbx_strand_id
1 'polypeptide(L)'
;MEDQEELSRNVALVRKSREKNVLLLSILIAALLAGGFFAAKWLAFRLHYVSTQDAQVEGNLIAVSPKVSGRIVQLPFEHGDSLRVGDLIAQIQKTDYEVALAQTQAALERAKNELSRALTEKNLTGKRVAGGVASAEVALRQSEDSLRKTEASLQAARARVKEAAAEMKNAQQQFQRGQKLFAEGFIAADREDELTTALKTTESRYQASLENAKEAESAVQLARASLKKAKLDLDLSQEEWAQITLQDRNINVLEAQVKEKEEAAKAAQVRLGDTTILSPIDGIVSKRIVNLGEIVQPGQPIVFVNDPHQCWIIANIEETRIRKVQVGAPVLVKVDAYPGKLLKGQVLAIGSATSSEFSLLPSDNPAGNFIKVTHRIPVRISVTANPEVLRPGMMVEVAVQAS
;
A
#
# COMPACT_ATOMS: atom_id res chain seq x y z
N MET A 1 116.39 -21.51 -40.35
CA MET A 1 115.62 -20.97 -39.19
C MET A 1 114.23 -20.37 -39.50
N GLU A 2 113.95 -20.11 -40.76
CA GLU A 2 112.65 -19.49 -41.18
C GLU A 2 111.48 -20.53 -41.29
N ASP A 3 111.76 -21.80 -41.57
CA ASP A 3 110.72 -22.82 -41.70
C ASP A 3 110.04 -23.26 -40.37
N GLN A 4 110.67 -23.04 -39.23
CA GLN A 4 110.11 -23.40 -37.92
C GLN A 4 109.17 -22.32 -37.37
N GLU A 5 109.35 -21.04 -37.79
CA GLU A 5 108.44 -19.90 -37.37
C GLU A 5 107.12 -19.89 -38.16
N GLU A 6 107.12 -20.28 -39.46
CA GLU A 6 105.91 -20.43 -40.27
C GLU A 6 105.00 -21.57 -39.80
N LEU A 7 105.65 -22.76 -39.41
CA LEU A 7 104.85 -23.86 -38.86
C LEU A 7 104.18 -23.53 -37.54
N SER A 8 104.87 -22.77 -36.64
CA SER A 8 104.32 -22.34 -35.40
C SER A 8 103.17 -21.31 -35.52
N ARG A 9 103.29 -20.40 -36.51
CA ARG A 9 102.21 -19.43 -36.85
C ARG A 9 100.96 -20.11 -37.43
N ASN A 10 101.14 -21.07 -38.32
CA ASN A 10 100.04 -21.81 -38.92
C ASN A 10 99.33 -22.72 -37.87
N VAL A 11 100.08 -23.37 -36.96
CA VAL A 11 99.49 -24.15 -35.85
C VAL A 11 98.70 -23.21 -34.88
N ALA A 12 99.19 -21.98 -34.59
CA ALA A 12 98.52 -21.02 -33.70
C ALA A 12 97.27 -20.47 -34.36
N LEU A 13 97.25 -20.26 -35.69
CA LEU A 13 96.07 -19.79 -36.42
C LEU A 13 94.96 -20.86 -36.53
N VAL A 14 95.36 -22.14 -36.75
CA VAL A 14 94.44 -23.27 -36.78
C VAL A 14 93.85 -23.52 -35.37
N ARG A 15 94.65 -23.40 -34.28
CA ARG A 15 94.18 -23.56 -32.91
C ARG A 15 93.23 -22.44 -32.51
N LYS A 16 93.50 -21.20 -32.92
CA LYS A 16 92.65 -19.98 -32.66
C LYS A 16 91.33 -20.05 -33.42
N SER A 17 91.32 -20.62 -34.66
CA SER A 17 90.10 -20.85 -35.43
C SER A 17 89.26 -21.98 -34.88
N ARG A 18 89.88 -23.06 -34.33
CA ARG A 18 89.21 -24.17 -33.68
C ARG A 18 88.53 -23.70 -32.37
N GLU A 19 89.18 -22.94 -31.55
CA GLU A 19 88.59 -22.31 -30.30
C GLU A 19 87.43 -21.40 -30.63
N LYS A 20 87.52 -20.59 -31.65
CA LYS A 20 86.41 -19.75 -32.14
C LYS A 20 85.22 -20.56 -32.62
N ASN A 21 85.48 -21.65 -33.41
CA ASN A 21 84.43 -22.52 -33.90
C ASN A 21 83.77 -23.36 -32.80
N VAL A 22 84.53 -23.79 -31.76
CA VAL A 22 84.00 -24.48 -30.56
C VAL A 22 83.12 -23.49 -29.73
N LEU A 23 83.60 -22.23 -29.60
CA LEU A 23 82.85 -21.21 -28.91
C LEU A 23 81.54 -20.82 -29.63
N LEU A 24 81.61 -20.71 -30.95
CA LEU A 24 80.39 -20.46 -31.79
C LEU A 24 79.40 -21.65 -31.73
N LEU A 25 79.94 -22.89 -31.75
CA LEU A 25 79.15 -24.10 -31.64
C LEU A 25 78.49 -24.24 -30.27
N SER A 26 79.19 -23.89 -29.19
CA SER A 26 78.62 -23.88 -27.84
C SER A 26 77.56 -22.78 -27.66
N ILE A 27 77.70 -21.58 -28.23
CA ILE A 27 76.71 -20.52 -28.27
C ILE A 27 75.46 -20.98 -29.06
N LEU A 28 75.69 -21.63 -30.24
CA LEU A 28 74.58 -22.16 -31.07
C LEU A 28 73.80 -23.25 -30.32
N ILE A 29 74.47 -24.19 -29.63
CA ILE A 29 73.85 -25.24 -28.83
C ILE A 29 73.08 -24.62 -27.67
N ALA A 30 73.65 -23.58 -26.97
CA ALA A 30 72.97 -22.88 -25.88
C ALA A 30 71.71 -22.13 -26.39
N ALA A 31 71.80 -21.50 -27.57
CA ALA A 31 70.66 -20.84 -28.21
C ALA A 31 69.55 -21.80 -28.63
N LEU A 32 69.93 -23.02 -29.17
CA LEU A 32 68.98 -24.09 -29.52
C LEU A 32 68.31 -24.66 -28.27
N LEU A 33 69.05 -24.88 -27.18
CA LEU A 33 68.48 -25.35 -25.93
C LEU A 33 67.56 -24.31 -25.27
N ALA A 34 67.95 -23.04 -25.27
CA ALA A 34 67.10 -21.94 -24.82
C ALA A 34 65.84 -21.81 -25.69
N GLY A 35 65.99 -21.82 -27.02
CA GLY A 35 64.86 -21.81 -27.94
C GLY A 35 63.92 -23.02 -27.78
N GLY A 36 64.48 -24.21 -27.62
CA GLY A 36 63.73 -25.46 -27.32
C GLY A 36 62.97 -25.38 -25.99
N PHE A 37 63.63 -24.85 -24.95
CA PHE A 37 62.99 -24.61 -23.65
C PHE A 37 61.83 -23.61 -23.72
N PHE A 38 62.02 -22.49 -24.40
CA PHE A 38 60.96 -21.48 -24.64
C PHE A 38 59.82 -22.03 -25.49
N ALA A 39 60.14 -22.79 -26.56
CA ALA A 39 59.16 -23.43 -27.40
C ALA A 39 58.34 -24.50 -26.65
N ALA A 40 59.01 -25.33 -25.84
CA ALA A 40 58.35 -26.32 -24.98
C ALA A 40 57.41 -25.65 -23.94
N LYS A 41 57.87 -24.60 -23.28
CA LYS A 41 57.08 -23.81 -22.33
C LYS A 41 55.88 -23.15 -23.00
N TRP A 42 56.06 -22.57 -24.17
CA TRP A 42 54.96 -21.97 -24.97
C TRP A 42 53.94 -23.01 -25.42
N LEU A 43 54.41 -24.19 -25.89
CA LEU A 43 53.55 -25.29 -26.29
C LEU A 43 52.77 -25.86 -25.11
N ALA A 44 53.43 -26.07 -23.96
CA ALA A 44 52.79 -26.50 -22.71
C ALA A 44 51.70 -25.52 -22.27
N PHE A 45 51.96 -24.21 -22.32
CA PHE A 45 50.96 -23.19 -22.00
C PHE A 45 49.74 -23.26 -22.95
N ARG A 46 49.97 -23.38 -24.26
CA ARG A 46 48.93 -23.48 -25.28
C ARG A 46 48.08 -24.77 -25.20
N LEU A 47 48.63 -25.82 -24.67
CA LEU A 47 47.93 -27.09 -24.45
C LEU A 47 47.11 -27.08 -23.16
N HIS A 48 47.57 -26.38 -22.11
CA HIS A 48 46.93 -26.34 -20.79
C HIS A 48 45.99 -25.18 -20.59
N TYR A 49 46.00 -24.17 -21.47
CA TYR A 49 45.13 -22.98 -21.35
C TYR A 49 44.38 -22.72 -22.64
N VAL A 50 43.09 -22.41 -22.49
CA VAL A 50 42.26 -21.83 -23.55
C VAL A 50 42.29 -20.34 -23.37
N SER A 51 43.03 -19.62 -24.22
CA SER A 51 43.12 -18.14 -24.14
C SER A 51 42.26 -17.48 -25.19
N THR A 52 41.66 -16.35 -24.80
CA THR A 52 40.97 -15.43 -25.70
C THR A 52 41.32 -13.99 -25.34
N GLN A 53 41.45 -13.14 -26.38
CA GLN A 53 41.58 -11.68 -26.24
C GLN A 53 40.24 -10.96 -26.41
N ASP A 54 39.22 -11.72 -26.81
CA ASP A 54 37.86 -11.21 -26.90
C ASP A 54 37.15 -11.40 -25.56
N ALA A 55 37.53 -10.58 -24.59
CA ALA A 55 36.94 -10.59 -23.28
C ALA A 55 36.85 -9.15 -22.75
N GLN A 56 35.73 -8.85 -22.13
CA GLN A 56 35.46 -7.52 -21.54
C GLN A 56 34.94 -7.62 -20.12
N VAL A 57 35.24 -6.61 -19.36
CA VAL A 57 34.67 -6.44 -18.01
C VAL A 57 33.26 -5.92 -18.16
N GLU A 58 32.31 -6.61 -17.57
CA GLU A 58 30.95 -6.17 -17.40
C GLU A 58 30.65 -5.90 -15.93
N GLY A 59 29.70 -5.05 -15.67
CA GLY A 59 29.23 -4.71 -14.32
C GLY A 59 27.77 -4.31 -14.33
N ASN A 60 27.18 -4.23 -13.15
CA ASN A 60 25.80 -3.84 -13.00
C ASN A 60 25.70 -2.30 -13.05
N LEU A 61 25.32 -1.77 -14.21
CA LEU A 61 25.07 -0.34 -14.44
C LEU A 61 23.61 -0.04 -14.12
N ILE A 62 23.36 0.65 -13.00
CA ILE A 62 22.01 1.06 -12.60
C ILE A 62 21.73 2.45 -13.14
N ALA A 63 20.70 2.55 -13.98
CA ALA A 63 20.18 3.81 -14.46
C ALA A 63 19.23 4.41 -13.39
N VAL A 64 19.67 5.48 -12.73
CA VAL A 64 18.83 6.21 -11.78
C VAL A 64 17.99 7.22 -12.54
N SER A 65 16.67 7.11 -12.42
CA SER A 65 15.70 7.94 -13.10
C SER A 65 14.64 8.48 -12.13
N PRO A 66 14.07 9.68 -12.41
CA PRO A 66 13.03 10.27 -11.57
C PRO A 66 11.69 9.54 -11.78
N LYS A 67 10.85 9.58 -10.77
CA LYS A 67 9.45 9.13 -10.84
C LYS A 67 8.49 10.27 -11.18
N VAL A 68 8.96 11.51 -11.08
CA VAL A 68 8.18 12.73 -11.31
C VAL A 68 8.91 13.66 -12.28
N SER A 69 8.18 14.47 -13.02
CA SER A 69 8.75 15.44 -13.96
C SER A 69 9.12 16.75 -13.27
N GLY A 70 10.04 17.50 -13.82
CA GLY A 70 10.34 18.86 -13.38
C GLY A 70 11.76 19.30 -13.65
N ARG A 71 12.09 20.53 -13.26
CA ARG A 71 13.41 21.12 -13.46
C ARG A 71 14.38 20.67 -12.37
N ILE A 72 15.58 20.28 -12.75
CA ILE A 72 16.66 19.96 -11.82
C ILE A 72 17.23 21.25 -11.24
N VAL A 73 17.18 21.38 -9.90
CA VAL A 73 17.68 22.55 -9.17
C VAL A 73 18.99 22.26 -8.41
N GLN A 74 19.28 20.99 -8.15
CA GLN A 74 20.53 20.54 -7.54
C GLN A 74 20.99 19.24 -8.20
N LEU A 75 22.29 19.15 -8.44
CA LEU A 75 22.95 17.97 -9.03
C LEU A 75 24.39 17.94 -8.49
N PRO A 76 24.60 17.49 -7.23
CA PRO A 76 25.87 17.67 -6.53
C PRO A 76 27.00 16.77 -6.98
N PHE A 77 26.70 15.69 -7.76
CA PHE A 77 27.70 14.71 -8.19
C PHE A 77 28.10 14.87 -9.66
N GLU A 78 29.37 14.54 -9.91
CA GLU A 78 29.95 14.50 -11.24
C GLU A 78 30.41 13.09 -11.63
N HIS A 79 30.90 12.97 -12.87
CA HIS A 79 31.47 11.72 -13.36
C HIS A 79 32.70 11.29 -12.53
N GLY A 80 32.68 10.08 -12.01
CA GLY A 80 33.76 9.52 -11.21
C GLY A 80 33.59 9.65 -9.68
N ASP A 81 32.58 10.41 -9.21
CA ASP A 81 32.33 10.54 -7.78
C ASP A 81 31.76 9.24 -7.19
N SER A 82 32.14 8.98 -5.93
CA SER A 82 31.61 7.86 -5.16
C SER A 82 30.33 8.25 -4.44
N LEU A 83 29.33 7.37 -4.51
CA LEU A 83 28.02 7.49 -3.88
C LEU A 83 27.82 6.40 -2.83
N ARG A 84 27.11 6.73 -1.77
CA ARG A 84 26.56 5.78 -0.80
C ARG A 84 25.06 5.69 -0.97
N VAL A 85 24.46 4.59 -0.51
CA VAL A 85 23.01 4.46 -0.42
C VAL A 85 22.43 5.64 0.35
N GLY A 86 21.46 6.33 -0.26
CA GLY A 86 20.80 7.50 0.34
C GLY A 86 21.44 8.84 0.03
N ASP A 87 22.59 8.90 -0.64
CA ASP A 87 23.19 10.16 -1.07
C ASP A 87 22.29 10.86 -2.13
N LEU A 88 22.24 12.20 -2.05
CA LEU A 88 21.43 13.00 -2.96
C LEU A 88 22.06 13.01 -4.36
N ILE A 89 21.38 12.41 -5.34
CA ILE A 89 21.80 12.44 -6.74
C ILE A 89 21.30 13.72 -7.42
N ALA A 90 19.99 13.98 -7.30
CA ALA A 90 19.40 15.17 -7.91
C ALA A 90 18.19 15.64 -7.12
N GLN A 91 17.97 16.95 -7.15
CA GLN A 91 16.78 17.58 -6.59
C GLN A 91 15.97 18.21 -7.72
N ILE A 92 14.73 17.79 -7.88
CA ILE A 92 13.74 18.45 -8.75
C ILE A 92 13.10 19.61 -7.98
N GLN A 93 12.71 20.67 -8.68
CA GLN A 93 12.02 21.81 -8.12
C GLN A 93 10.75 21.38 -7.39
N LYS A 94 10.67 21.70 -6.10
CA LYS A 94 9.60 21.23 -5.20
C LYS A 94 8.34 22.06 -5.21
N THR A 95 8.43 23.32 -5.66
CA THR A 95 7.40 24.35 -5.48
C THR A 95 6.01 23.88 -5.90
N ASP A 96 5.90 23.28 -7.11
CA ASP A 96 4.60 22.83 -7.64
C ASP A 96 4.02 21.66 -6.82
N TYR A 97 4.87 20.78 -6.34
CA TYR A 97 4.51 19.64 -5.50
C TYR A 97 4.13 20.04 -4.09
N GLU A 98 4.79 21.05 -3.52
CA GLU A 98 4.45 21.66 -2.21
C GLU A 98 3.08 22.32 -2.27
N VAL A 99 2.80 23.07 -3.34
CA VAL A 99 1.48 23.69 -3.57
C VAL A 99 0.40 22.61 -3.73
N ALA A 100 0.66 21.55 -4.51
CA ALA A 100 -0.27 20.44 -4.67
C ALA A 100 -0.54 19.72 -3.34
N LEU A 101 0.48 19.50 -2.52
CA LEU A 101 0.32 18.93 -1.17
C LEU A 101 -0.52 19.84 -0.27
N ALA A 102 -0.22 21.14 -0.24
CA ALA A 102 -0.98 22.12 0.56
C ALA A 102 -2.47 22.16 0.14
N GLN A 103 -2.77 22.07 -1.16
CA GLN A 103 -4.15 22.02 -1.66
C GLN A 103 -4.89 20.75 -1.20
N THR A 104 -4.24 19.58 -1.26
CA THR A 104 -4.86 18.31 -0.82
C THR A 104 -5.03 18.27 0.69
N GLN A 105 -4.08 18.80 1.46
CA GLN A 105 -4.20 18.95 2.92
C GLN A 105 -5.35 19.87 3.30
N ALA A 106 -5.50 21.01 2.63
CA ALA A 106 -6.63 21.91 2.86
C ALA A 106 -7.99 21.27 2.51
N ALA A 107 -8.04 20.41 1.48
CA ALA A 107 -9.23 19.65 1.14
C ALA A 107 -9.56 18.59 2.21
N LEU A 108 -8.55 17.91 2.74
CA LEU A 108 -8.71 16.97 3.85
C LEU A 108 -9.25 17.63 5.11
N GLU A 109 -8.70 18.79 5.49
CA GLU A 109 -9.18 19.55 6.67
C GLU A 109 -10.63 20.03 6.50
N ARG A 110 -11.04 20.44 5.29
CA ARG A 110 -12.46 20.75 5.01
C ARG A 110 -13.35 19.54 5.22
N ALA A 111 -12.98 18.37 4.68
CA ALA A 111 -13.76 17.15 4.82
C ALA A 111 -13.87 16.71 6.30
N LYS A 112 -12.79 16.81 7.08
CA LYS A 112 -12.80 16.52 8.53
C LYS A 112 -13.72 17.48 9.30
N ASN A 113 -13.70 18.76 8.97
CA ASN A 113 -14.56 19.75 9.59
C ASN A 113 -16.04 19.51 9.27
N GLU A 114 -16.35 19.08 8.04
CA GLU A 114 -17.72 18.72 7.63
C GLU A 114 -18.23 17.50 8.39
N LEU A 115 -17.41 16.44 8.49
CA LEU A 115 -17.71 15.27 9.33
C LEU A 115 -17.94 15.65 10.80
N SER A 116 -17.08 16.49 11.36
CA SER A 116 -17.21 16.97 12.75
C SER A 116 -18.51 17.73 12.98
N ARG A 117 -18.94 18.57 12.03
CA ARG A 117 -20.24 19.27 12.07
C ARG A 117 -21.40 18.28 12.05
N ALA A 118 -21.38 17.31 11.13
CA ALA A 118 -22.43 16.31 11.01
C ALA A 118 -22.55 15.44 12.27
N LEU A 119 -21.43 15.05 12.89
CA LEU A 119 -21.40 14.33 14.16
C LEU A 119 -22.00 15.16 15.32
N THR A 120 -21.69 16.46 15.37
CA THR A 120 -22.23 17.38 16.36
C THR A 120 -23.74 17.54 16.20
N GLU A 121 -24.20 17.71 14.95
CA GLU A 121 -25.62 17.84 14.61
C GLU A 121 -26.40 16.57 14.97
N LYS A 122 -25.87 15.38 14.64
CA LYS A 122 -26.46 14.11 15.07
C LYS A 122 -26.60 14.02 16.59
N ASN A 123 -25.57 14.41 17.34
CA ASN A 123 -25.61 14.36 18.81
C ASN A 123 -26.69 15.31 19.36
N LEU A 124 -26.80 16.53 18.84
CA LEU A 124 -27.83 17.49 19.25
C LEU A 124 -29.22 16.98 18.88
N THR A 125 -29.42 16.45 17.67
CA THR A 125 -30.70 15.86 17.25
C THR A 125 -31.07 14.67 18.12
N GLY A 126 -30.11 13.78 18.40
CA GLY A 126 -30.34 12.62 19.27
C GLY A 126 -30.79 12.99 20.68
N LYS A 127 -30.16 14.02 21.26
CA LYS A 127 -30.57 14.53 22.58
C LYS A 127 -31.99 15.13 22.55
N ARG A 128 -32.34 15.88 21.47
CA ARG A 128 -33.66 16.46 21.31
C ARG A 128 -34.73 15.38 21.17
N VAL A 129 -34.52 14.40 20.32
CA VAL A 129 -35.44 13.28 20.11
C VAL A 129 -35.61 12.45 21.38
N ALA A 130 -34.53 12.13 22.07
CA ALA A 130 -34.58 11.42 23.35
C ALA A 130 -35.39 12.17 24.40
N GLY A 131 -35.23 13.51 24.48
CA GLY A 131 -36.02 14.40 25.36
C GLY A 131 -37.50 14.43 24.98
N GLY A 132 -37.79 14.46 23.68
CA GLY A 132 -39.17 14.41 23.15
C GLY A 132 -39.87 13.11 23.54
N VAL A 133 -39.23 11.95 23.31
CA VAL A 133 -39.77 10.64 23.68
C VAL A 133 -39.99 10.53 25.18
N ALA A 134 -39.01 10.94 26.00
CA ALA A 134 -39.19 10.91 27.46
C ALA A 134 -40.35 11.79 27.93
N SER A 135 -40.54 12.98 27.32
CA SER A 135 -41.68 13.85 27.61
C SER A 135 -43.01 13.22 27.24
N ALA A 136 -43.09 12.60 26.06
CA ALA A 136 -44.28 11.90 25.58
C ALA A 136 -44.64 10.69 26.45
N GLU A 137 -43.64 9.92 26.93
CA GLU A 137 -43.88 8.84 27.88
C GLU A 137 -44.45 9.30 29.22
N VAL A 138 -43.95 10.42 29.71
CA VAL A 138 -44.50 11.02 30.98
C VAL A 138 -45.96 11.46 30.74
N ALA A 139 -46.26 12.12 29.62
CA ALA A 139 -47.62 12.53 29.27
C ALA A 139 -48.58 11.31 29.11
N LEU A 140 -48.07 10.22 28.51
CA LEU A 140 -48.83 8.97 28.37
C LEU A 140 -49.20 8.40 29.79
N ARG A 141 -48.24 8.30 30.68
CA ARG A 141 -48.46 7.79 32.05
C ARG A 141 -49.48 8.67 32.78
N GLN A 142 -49.37 9.98 32.68
CA GLN A 142 -50.34 10.92 33.27
C GLN A 142 -51.74 10.72 32.71
N SER A 143 -51.90 10.48 31.42
CA SER A 143 -53.19 10.23 30.77
C SER A 143 -53.76 8.85 31.20
N GLU A 144 -52.92 7.83 31.37
CA GLU A 144 -53.34 6.53 31.92
C GLU A 144 -53.84 6.59 33.35
N ASP A 145 -53.13 7.36 34.19
CA ASP A 145 -53.55 7.55 35.59
C ASP A 145 -54.84 8.37 35.69
N SER A 146 -55.00 9.41 34.84
CA SER A 146 -56.26 10.18 34.71
C SER A 146 -57.42 9.29 34.28
N LEU A 147 -57.23 8.39 33.28
CA LEU A 147 -58.25 7.45 32.86
C LEU A 147 -58.64 6.52 34.01
N ARG A 148 -57.66 5.93 34.70
CA ARG A 148 -57.89 5.03 35.83
C ARG A 148 -58.71 5.72 36.94
N LYS A 149 -58.39 7.00 37.23
CA LYS A 149 -59.11 7.82 38.21
C LYS A 149 -60.57 8.08 37.80
N THR A 150 -60.79 8.44 36.53
CA THR A 150 -62.15 8.72 36.02
C THR A 150 -62.98 7.44 35.91
N GLU A 151 -62.40 6.31 35.54
CA GLU A 151 -63.07 5.00 35.53
C GLU A 151 -63.50 4.56 36.95
N ALA A 152 -62.62 4.78 37.95
CA ALA A 152 -63.00 4.55 39.37
C ALA A 152 -64.16 5.44 39.81
N SER A 153 -64.14 6.73 39.38
CA SER A 153 -65.26 7.69 39.66
C SER A 153 -66.57 7.26 39.02
N LEU A 154 -66.53 6.77 37.77
CA LEU A 154 -67.70 6.20 37.07
C LEU A 154 -68.24 5.00 37.80
N GLN A 155 -67.34 4.08 38.25
CA GLN A 155 -67.77 2.91 39.03
C GLN A 155 -68.48 3.29 40.32
N ALA A 156 -67.95 4.30 41.03
CA ALA A 156 -68.62 4.84 42.26
C ALA A 156 -69.96 5.48 41.94
N ALA A 157 -70.06 6.27 40.86
CA ALA A 157 -71.35 6.88 40.40
C ALA A 157 -72.37 5.80 40.04
N ARG A 158 -71.98 4.74 39.31
CA ARG A 158 -72.86 3.59 39.00
C ARG A 158 -73.32 2.82 40.26
N ALA A 159 -72.49 2.70 41.29
CA ALA A 159 -72.87 2.13 42.54
C ALA A 159 -73.97 2.97 43.24
N ARG A 160 -73.84 4.31 43.23
CA ARG A 160 -74.83 5.24 43.80
C ARG A 160 -76.15 5.17 43.01
N VAL A 161 -76.13 5.03 41.72
CA VAL A 161 -77.37 4.79 40.91
C VAL A 161 -78.07 3.52 41.34
N LYS A 162 -77.32 2.44 41.57
CA LYS A 162 -77.87 1.18 42.02
C LYS A 162 -78.49 1.26 43.42
N GLU A 163 -77.85 2.04 44.31
CA GLU A 163 -78.38 2.33 45.65
C GLU A 163 -79.67 3.14 45.59
N ALA A 164 -79.66 4.29 44.89
CA ALA A 164 -80.79 5.15 44.73
C ALA A 164 -81.99 4.43 44.00
N ALA A 165 -81.71 3.54 43.04
CA ALA A 165 -82.72 2.70 42.39
C ALA A 165 -83.40 1.72 43.38
N ALA A 166 -82.61 1.15 44.34
CA ALA A 166 -83.15 0.26 45.35
C ALA A 166 -84.03 1.01 46.38
N GLU A 167 -83.58 2.23 46.77
CA GLU A 167 -84.37 3.12 47.65
C GLU A 167 -85.71 3.53 46.98
N MET A 168 -85.66 3.97 45.74
CA MET A 168 -86.85 4.36 44.96
C MET A 168 -87.81 3.16 44.86
N LYS A 169 -87.34 1.95 44.51
CA LYS A 169 -88.13 0.73 44.40
C LYS A 169 -88.83 0.40 45.74
N ASN A 170 -88.12 0.52 46.83
CA ASN A 170 -88.70 0.30 48.19
C ASN A 170 -89.78 1.34 48.52
N ALA A 171 -89.49 2.65 48.25
CA ALA A 171 -90.48 3.72 48.40
C ALA A 171 -91.73 3.53 47.50
N GLN A 172 -91.57 3.09 46.30
CA GLN A 172 -92.63 2.76 45.35
C GLN A 172 -93.52 1.58 45.88
N GLN A 173 -92.91 0.54 46.47
CA GLN A 173 -93.65 -0.56 47.04
C GLN A 173 -94.40 -0.16 48.32
N GLN A 174 -93.80 0.73 49.11
CA GLN A 174 -94.46 1.28 50.28
C GLN A 174 -95.65 2.19 49.87
N PHE A 175 -95.45 3.05 48.88
CA PHE A 175 -96.51 3.88 48.34
C PHE A 175 -97.70 3.01 47.80
N GLN A 176 -97.43 2.01 46.97
CA GLN A 176 -98.44 1.11 46.39
C GLN A 176 -99.24 0.37 47.52
N ARG A 177 -98.56 -0.07 48.55
CA ARG A 177 -99.20 -0.64 49.72
C ARG A 177 -100.04 0.34 50.53
N GLY A 178 -99.50 1.56 50.73
CA GLY A 178 -100.18 2.62 51.39
C GLY A 178 -101.47 3.11 50.63
N GLN A 179 -101.37 3.25 49.31
CA GLN A 179 -102.49 3.62 48.48
C GLN A 179 -103.65 2.64 48.54
N LYS A 180 -103.34 1.30 48.62
CA LYS A 180 -104.38 0.28 48.84
C LYS A 180 -105.00 0.39 50.19
N LEU A 181 -104.27 0.61 51.28
CA LEU A 181 -104.76 0.75 52.62
C LEU A 181 -105.55 2.09 52.80
N PHE A 182 -105.18 3.10 52.08
CA PHE A 182 -105.91 4.38 52.05
C PHE A 182 -107.29 4.17 51.39
N ALA A 183 -107.35 3.49 50.23
CA ALA A 183 -108.58 3.17 49.48
C ALA A 183 -109.52 2.27 50.35
N GLU A 184 -108.99 1.51 51.26
CA GLU A 184 -109.76 0.64 52.20
C GLU A 184 -110.06 1.35 53.55
N GLY A 185 -109.66 2.63 53.73
CA GLY A 185 -109.96 3.46 54.92
C GLY A 185 -109.07 3.15 56.13
N PHE A 186 -107.97 2.37 55.99
CA PHE A 186 -107.13 1.97 57.15
C PHE A 186 -106.02 2.98 57.51
N ILE A 187 -105.72 3.99 56.63
CA ILE A 187 -104.77 5.05 56.95
C ILE A 187 -105.31 6.44 56.68
N ALA A 188 -104.79 7.45 57.35
CA ALA A 188 -105.19 8.82 57.18
C ALA A 188 -104.54 9.45 55.96
N ALA A 189 -105.10 10.57 55.42
CA ALA A 189 -104.61 11.33 54.20
C ALA A 189 -103.19 11.82 54.43
N ASP A 190 -102.81 12.33 55.55
CA ASP A 190 -101.48 12.80 55.96
C ASP A 190 -100.42 11.72 55.69
N ARG A 191 -100.79 10.45 55.94
CA ARG A 191 -99.83 9.29 55.74
C ARG A 191 -99.67 8.96 54.30
N GLU A 192 -100.69 9.10 53.47
CA GLU A 192 -100.62 8.95 52.01
C GLU A 192 -99.76 10.09 51.43
N ASP A 193 -99.91 11.34 51.85
CA ASP A 193 -99.11 12.48 51.46
C ASP A 193 -97.62 12.29 51.85
N GLU A 194 -97.36 11.74 53.04
CA GLU A 194 -95.95 11.34 53.45
C GLU A 194 -95.36 10.36 52.43
N LEU A 195 -96.08 9.29 52.10
CA LEU A 195 -95.58 8.22 51.23
C LEU A 195 -95.40 8.74 49.81
N THR A 196 -96.31 9.63 49.34
CA THR A 196 -96.20 10.31 48.03
C THR A 196 -94.98 11.18 47.98
N THR A 197 -94.70 11.96 49.01
CA THR A 197 -93.57 12.81 49.13
C THR A 197 -92.27 12.04 49.20
N ALA A 198 -92.27 10.96 49.98
CA ALA A 198 -91.12 10.01 50.07
C ALA A 198 -90.79 9.41 48.68
N LEU A 199 -91.79 8.93 47.94
CA LEU A 199 -91.59 8.40 46.57
C LEU A 199 -91.01 9.50 45.66
N LYS A 200 -91.59 10.65 45.63
CA LYS A 200 -91.18 11.79 44.77
C LYS A 200 -89.73 12.27 45.11
N THR A 201 -89.37 12.22 46.37
CA THR A 201 -88.00 12.55 46.83
C THR A 201 -87.00 11.49 46.37
N THR A 202 -87.30 10.18 46.52
CA THR A 202 -86.40 9.09 46.08
C THR A 202 -86.31 9.04 44.57
N GLU A 203 -87.38 9.32 43.82
CA GLU A 203 -87.36 9.44 42.37
C GLU A 203 -86.43 10.56 41.89
N SER A 204 -86.55 11.74 42.55
CA SER A 204 -85.67 12.90 42.26
C SER A 204 -84.20 12.53 42.56
N ARG A 205 -83.90 11.84 43.64
CA ARG A 205 -82.55 11.35 43.99
C ARG A 205 -82.01 10.34 42.95
N TYR A 206 -82.88 9.43 42.48
CA TYR A 206 -82.51 8.46 41.44
C TYR A 206 -82.17 9.21 40.14
N GLN A 207 -82.97 10.17 39.69
CA GLN A 207 -82.70 10.95 38.50
C GLN A 207 -81.39 11.77 38.62
N ALA A 208 -81.15 12.38 39.77
CA ALA A 208 -79.90 13.10 40.02
C ALA A 208 -78.67 12.16 39.96
N SER A 209 -78.82 10.92 40.47
CA SER A 209 -77.75 9.92 40.41
C SER A 209 -77.45 9.42 38.98
N LEU A 210 -78.53 9.33 38.14
CA LEU A 210 -78.37 9.01 36.72
C LEU A 210 -77.59 10.10 35.97
N GLU A 211 -77.95 11.36 36.20
CA GLU A 211 -77.23 12.48 35.52
C GLU A 211 -75.78 12.56 36.02
N ASN A 212 -75.48 12.34 37.28
CA ASN A 212 -74.10 12.24 37.79
C ASN A 212 -73.31 11.09 37.14
N ALA A 213 -73.99 9.95 36.90
CA ALA A 213 -73.34 8.82 36.22
C ALA A 213 -73.04 9.12 34.74
N LYS A 214 -73.94 9.84 34.03
CA LYS A 214 -73.69 10.31 32.68
C LYS A 214 -72.53 11.31 32.59
N GLU A 215 -72.47 12.24 33.55
CA GLU A 215 -71.34 13.16 33.67
C GLU A 215 -70.03 12.41 33.86
N ALA A 216 -69.97 11.44 34.77
CA ALA A 216 -68.82 10.58 34.97
C ALA A 216 -68.45 9.75 33.74
N GLU A 217 -69.47 9.27 32.96
CA GLU A 217 -69.23 8.57 31.70
C GLU A 217 -68.62 9.48 30.61
N SER A 218 -69.11 10.74 30.52
CA SER A 218 -68.55 11.76 29.65
C SER A 218 -67.08 12.09 30.04
N ALA A 219 -66.76 12.14 31.33
CA ALA A 219 -65.41 12.35 31.81
C ALA A 219 -64.45 11.16 31.42
N VAL A 220 -64.96 9.91 31.46
CA VAL A 220 -64.19 8.74 30.95
C VAL A 220 -63.94 8.83 29.47
N GLN A 221 -64.94 9.24 28.67
CA GLN A 221 -64.73 9.41 27.20
C GLN A 221 -63.68 10.46 26.89
N LEU A 222 -63.69 11.61 27.63
CA LEU A 222 -62.70 12.63 27.47
C LEU A 222 -61.29 12.12 27.88
N ALA A 223 -61.17 11.38 28.97
CA ALA A 223 -59.91 10.78 29.38
C ALA A 223 -59.36 9.77 28.42
N ARG A 224 -60.24 8.95 27.78
CA ARG A 224 -59.89 8.00 26.70
C ARG A 224 -59.36 8.73 25.45
N ALA A 225 -60.01 9.85 25.06
CA ALA A 225 -59.54 10.67 23.96
C ALA A 225 -58.16 11.27 24.25
N SER A 226 -57.94 11.74 25.46
CA SER A 226 -56.63 12.25 25.92
C SER A 226 -55.55 11.17 25.90
N LEU A 227 -55.85 9.96 26.38
CA LEU A 227 -54.95 8.81 26.30
C LEU A 227 -54.59 8.44 24.84
N LYS A 228 -55.58 8.42 23.95
CA LYS A 228 -55.33 8.15 22.53
C LYS A 228 -54.39 9.20 21.92
N LYS A 229 -54.60 10.47 22.24
CA LYS A 229 -53.71 11.56 21.80
C LYS A 229 -52.29 11.34 22.32
N ALA A 230 -52.12 11.08 23.63
CA ALA A 230 -50.79 10.86 24.19
C ALA A 230 -50.06 9.65 23.58
N LYS A 231 -50.77 8.59 23.20
CA LYS A 231 -50.18 7.44 22.45
C LYS A 231 -49.70 7.88 21.06
N LEU A 232 -50.48 8.62 20.31
CA LEU A 232 -50.09 9.12 18.99
C LEU A 232 -48.88 10.07 19.11
N ASP A 233 -48.85 10.93 20.12
CA ASP A 233 -47.74 11.86 20.34
C ASP A 233 -46.44 11.07 20.66
N LEU A 234 -46.52 9.94 21.38
CA LEU A 234 -45.39 9.06 21.64
C LEU A 234 -44.92 8.37 20.36
N ASP A 235 -45.85 7.80 19.56
CA ASP A 235 -45.54 7.15 18.30
C ASP A 235 -44.82 8.11 17.35
N LEU A 236 -45.31 9.34 17.20
CA LEU A 236 -44.67 10.39 16.39
C LEU A 236 -43.27 10.73 16.90
N SER A 237 -43.09 10.85 18.21
CA SER A 237 -41.78 11.10 18.81
C SER A 237 -40.79 9.93 18.59
N GLN A 238 -41.30 8.71 18.52
CA GLN A 238 -40.48 7.53 18.21
C GLN A 238 -40.11 7.47 16.72
N GLU A 239 -40.99 7.86 15.81
CA GLU A 239 -40.68 7.94 14.38
C GLU A 239 -39.56 8.94 14.06
N GLU A 240 -39.40 9.98 14.87
CA GLU A 240 -38.28 10.93 14.71
C GLU A 240 -36.89 10.26 14.85
N TRP A 241 -36.79 9.09 15.51
CA TRP A 241 -35.56 8.28 15.54
C TRP A 241 -35.11 7.82 14.16
N ALA A 242 -36.04 7.63 13.22
CA ALA A 242 -35.71 7.26 11.84
C ALA A 242 -34.83 8.33 11.15
N GLN A 243 -35.00 9.60 11.52
CA GLN A 243 -34.14 10.69 10.99
C GLN A 243 -32.69 10.55 11.42
N ILE A 244 -32.42 10.02 12.64
CA ILE A 244 -31.06 9.77 13.12
C ILE A 244 -30.37 8.70 12.27
N THR A 245 -31.11 7.68 11.85
CA THR A 245 -30.59 6.63 10.94
C THR A 245 -30.16 7.20 9.59
N LEU A 246 -30.90 8.19 9.07
CA LEU A 246 -30.51 8.90 7.84
C LEU A 246 -29.24 9.75 8.05
N GLN A 247 -29.11 10.39 9.20
CA GLN A 247 -27.86 11.12 9.56
C GLN A 247 -26.67 10.17 9.68
N ASP A 248 -26.85 8.95 10.22
CA ASP A 248 -25.79 7.94 10.26
C ASP A 248 -25.29 7.54 8.88
N ARG A 249 -26.21 7.36 7.93
CA ARG A 249 -25.82 7.07 6.54
C ARG A 249 -25.03 8.24 5.94
N ASN A 250 -25.43 9.47 6.19
CA ASN A 250 -24.69 10.64 5.73
C ASN A 250 -23.30 10.73 6.38
N ILE A 251 -23.18 10.43 7.67
CA ILE A 251 -21.88 10.37 8.37
C ILE A 251 -20.97 9.33 7.73
N ASN A 252 -21.45 8.13 7.42
CA ASN A 252 -20.67 7.10 6.74
C ASN A 252 -20.16 7.56 5.37
N VAL A 253 -20.95 8.33 4.63
CA VAL A 253 -20.51 8.94 3.35
C VAL A 253 -19.41 9.96 3.59
N LEU A 254 -19.55 10.84 4.60
CA LEU A 254 -18.54 11.83 4.95
C LEU A 254 -17.24 11.18 5.47
N GLU A 255 -17.31 10.10 6.22
CA GLU A 255 -16.15 9.31 6.63
C GLU A 255 -15.39 8.73 5.43
N ALA A 256 -16.13 8.19 4.45
CA ALA A 256 -15.55 7.71 3.20
C ALA A 256 -14.87 8.84 2.41
N GLN A 257 -15.47 10.05 2.39
CA GLN A 257 -14.87 11.24 1.76
C GLN A 257 -13.59 11.69 2.50
N VAL A 258 -13.58 11.70 3.83
CA VAL A 258 -12.37 12.00 4.61
C VAL A 258 -11.24 11.03 4.23
N LYS A 259 -11.52 9.73 4.18
CA LYS A 259 -10.55 8.72 3.78
C LYS A 259 -10.04 8.94 2.35
N GLU A 260 -10.93 9.26 1.40
CA GLU A 260 -10.52 9.61 0.02
C GLU A 260 -9.54 10.80 0.00
N LYS A 261 -9.83 11.87 0.75
CA LYS A 261 -8.96 13.05 0.80
C LYS A 261 -7.66 12.78 1.54
N GLU A 262 -7.66 11.89 2.54
CA GLU A 262 -6.46 11.44 3.23
C GLU A 262 -5.50 10.70 2.27
N GLU A 263 -6.03 9.76 1.48
CA GLU A 263 -5.22 9.05 0.48
C GLU A 263 -4.73 9.99 -0.64
N ALA A 264 -5.52 10.99 -1.03
CA ALA A 264 -5.09 12.01 -1.98
C ALA A 264 -3.94 12.88 -1.42
N ALA A 265 -4.00 13.29 -0.16
CA ALA A 265 -2.93 14.05 0.51
C ALA A 265 -1.66 13.19 0.64
N LYS A 266 -1.79 11.92 1.00
CA LYS A 266 -0.67 10.97 1.06
C LYS A 266 -0.01 10.75 -0.31
N ALA A 267 -0.81 10.64 -1.37
CA ALA A 267 -0.28 10.53 -2.74
C ALA A 267 0.49 11.79 -3.16
N ALA A 268 0.01 12.98 -2.79
CA ALA A 268 0.72 14.23 -3.04
C ALA A 268 2.04 14.31 -2.25
N GLN A 269 2.04 13.84 -1.00
CA GLN A 269 3.25 13.78 -0.17
C GLN A 269 4.30 12.82 -0.74
N VAL A 270 3.89 11.65 -1.26
CA VAL A 270 4.82 10.72 -1.94
C VAL A 270 5.42 11.38 -3.17
N ARG A 271 4.62 12.06 -4.00
CA ARG A 271 5.11 12.79 -5.18
C ARG A 271 6.11 13.89 -4.80
N LEU A 272 5.88 14.59 -3.71
CA LEU A 272 6.82 15.57 -3.17
C LEU A 272 8.12 14.87 -2.72
N GLY A 273 8.05 13.72 -2.07
CA GLY A 273 9.23 12.91 -1.73
C GLY A 273 10.03 12.46 -2.96
N ASP A 274 9.31 12.05 -4.02
CA ASP A 274 9.92 11.60 -5.27
C ASP A 274 10.65 12.73 -6.06
N THR A 275 10.52 13.99 -5.64
CA THR A 275 11.35 15.11 -6.16
C THR A 275 12.80 15.05 -5.69
N THR A 276 13.09 14.32 -4.63
CA THR A 276 14.44 14.11 -4.09
C THR A 276 14.92 12.74 -4.54
N ILE A 277 15.89 12.71 -5.43
CA ILE A 277 16.38 11.49 -6.06
C ILE A 277 17.66 11.08 -5.33
N LEU A 278 17.59 9.91 -4.67
CA LEU A 278 18.67 9.36 -3.86
C LEU A 278 19.31 8.16 -4.55
N SER A 279 20.58 7.87 -4.19
CA SER A 279 21.26 6.67 -4.70
C SER A 279 20.66 5.40 -4.10
N PRO A 280 20.26 4.43 -4.94
CA PRO A 280 19.75 3.14 -4.48
C PRO A 280 20.85 2.17 -4.06
N ILE A 281 22.12 2.43 -4.44
CA ILE A 281 23.28 1.57 -4.17
C ILE A 281 24.51 2.38 -3.77
N ASP A 282 25.46 1.70 -3.13
CA ASP A 282 26.83 2.17 -3.02
C ASP A 282 27.54 1.97 -4.38
N GLY A 283 28.19 3.00 -4.89
CA GLY A 283 28.80 2.88 -6.22
C GLY A 283 29.53 4.13 -6.68
N ILE A 284 29.88 4.13 -7.95
CA ILE A 284 30.59 5.24 -8.62
C ILE A 284 29.73 5.74 -9.77
N VAL A 285 29.63 7.06 -9.91
CA VAL A 285 28.93 7.71 -11.02
C VAL A 285 29.69 7.42 -12.32
N SER A 286 29.15 6.55 -13.15
CA SER A 286 29.75 6.16 -14.43
C SER A 286 29.48 7.16 -15.55
N LYS A 287 28.29 7.78 -15.57
CA LYS A 287 27.93 8.77 -16.58
C LYS A 287 26.77 9.61 -16.08
N ARG A 288 26.88 10.93 -16.20
CA ARG A 288 25.81 11.90 -16.04
C ARG A 288 25.16 12.16 -17.42
N ILE A 289 23.85 12.11 -17.49
CA ILE A 289 23.09 12.26 -18.75
C ILE A 289 22.46 13.63 -18.85
N VAL A 290 22.07 14.24 -17.72
CA VAL A 290 21.33 15.49 -17.64
C VAL A 290 22.16 16.60 -16.98
N ASN A 291 21.75 17.85 -17.21
CA ASN A 291 22.42 19.03 -16.68
C ASN A 291 21.56 19.78 -15.65
N LEU A 292 22.22 20.60 -14.83
CA LEU A 292 21.51 21.50 -13.93
C LEU A 292 20.63 22.47 -14.71
N GLY A 293 19.39 22.67 -14.28
CA GLY A 293 18.39 23.51 -14.95
C GLY A 293 17.58 22.80 -16.04
N GLU A 294 17.93 21.58 -16.41
CA GLU A 294 17.20 20.77 -17.41
C GLU A 294 15.89 20.24 -16.83
N ILE A 295 14.89 20.06 -17.70
CA ILE A 295 13.60 19.46 -17.34
C ILE A 295 13.64 17.98 -17.68
N VAL A 296 13.40 17.14 -16.67
CA VAL A 296 13.39 15.68 -16.80
C VAL A 296 11.97 15.11 -16.76
N GLN A 297 11.80 13.94 -17.37
CA GLN A 297 10.55 13.19 -17.40
C GLN A 297 10.68 11.90 -16.59
N PRO A 298 9.58 11.34 -16.08
CA PRO A 298 9.58 10.04 -15.40
C PRO A 298 10.20 8.94 -16.28
N GLY A 299 11.13 8.17 -15.70
CA GLY A 299 11.86 7.11 -16.42
C GLY A 299 13.06 7.56 -17.26
N GLN A 300 13.29 8.87 -17.45
CA GLN A 300 14.48 9.39 -18.14
C GLN A 300 15.72 9.22 -17.25
N PRO A 301 16.77 8.51 -17.68
CA PRO A 301 17.98 8.37 -16.89
C PRO A 301 18.63 9.71 -16.57
N ILE A 302 18.95 9.97 -15.32
CA ILE A 302 19.73 11.13 -14.85
C ILE A 302 21.20 10.78 -14.81
N VAL A 303 21.50 9.62 -14.22
CA VAL A 303 22.85 9.16 -13.98
C VAL A 303 22.90 7.64 -14.05
N PHE A 304 24.02 7.10 -14.52
CA PHE A 304 24.36 5.68 -14.37
C PHE A 304 25.34 5.51 -13.22
N VAL A 305 24.99 4.62 -12.30
CA VAL A 305 25.82 4.27 -11.15
C VAL A 305 26.27 2.81 -11.31
N ASN A 306 27.57 2.58 -11.09
CA ASN A 306 28.18 1.26 -11.12
C ASN A 306 28.62 0.84 -9.72
N ASP A 307 28.31 -0.39 -9.33
CA ASP A 307 28.89 -1.03 -8.14
C ASP A 307 30.25 -1.66 -8.52
N PRO A 308 31.38 -1.11 -8.07
CA PRO A 308 32.70 -1.65 -8.43
C PRO A 308 32.93 -3.07 -7.86
N HIS A 309 32.19 -3.50 -6.85
CA HIS A 309 32.31 -4.82 -6.26
C HIS A 309 31.55 -5.90 -7.03
N GLN A 310 30.63 -5.51 -7.93
CA GLN A 310 29.81 -6.40 -8.75
C GLN A 310 30.27 -6.39 -10.23
N CYS A 311 31.57 -6.59 -10.45
CA CYS A 311 32.12 -6.76 -11.81
C CYS A 311 32.42 -8.22 -12.12
N TRP A 312 32.17 -8.62 -13.35
CA TRP A 312 32.54 -9.92 -13.90
C TRP A 312 33.13 -9.73 -15.27
N ILE A 313 33.73 -10.80 -15.82
CA ILE A 313 34.28 -10.80 -17.16
C ILE A 313 33.43 -11.69 -18.04
N ILE A 314 33.05 -11.20 -19.21
CA ILE A 314 32.50 -12.01 -20.29
C ILE A 314 33.62 -12.27 -21.29
N ALA A 315 33.99 -13.52 -21.43
CA ALA A 315 35.01 -13.99 -22.37
C ALA A 315 34.36 -14.79 -23.49
N ASN A 316 34.50 -14.33 -24.71
CA ASN A 316 33.98 -15.01 -25.89
C ASN A 316 35.00 -16.11 -26.36
N ILE A 317 34.69 -17.36 -26.07
CA ILE A 317 35.55 -18.51 -26.42
C ILE A 317 35.05 -19.19 -27.68
N GLU A 318 35.95 -19.53 -28.58
CA GLU A 318 35.63 -20.25 -29.81
C GLU A 318 34.94 -21.60 -29.51
N GLU A 319 33.87 -21.90 -30.23
CA GLU A 319 33.08 -23.11 -30.11
C GLU A 319 33.98 -24.38 -30.20
N THR A 320 35.01 -24.35 -31.02
CA THR A 320 35.98 -25.43 -31.18
C THR A 320 36.78 -25.77 -29.92
N ARG A 321 36.89 -24.81 -28.99
CA ARG A 321 37.69 -24.92 -27.75
C ARG A 321 36.83 -25.01 -26.49
N ILE A 322 35.53 -24.73 -26.56
CA ILE A 322 34.67 -24.70 -25.38
C ILE A 322 34.59 -26.02 -24.62
N ARG A 323 34.74 -27.13 -25.32
CA ARG A 323 34.76 -28.50 -24.71
C ARG A 323 35.82 -28.67 -23.64
N LYS A 324 36.89 -27.86 -23.64
CA LYS A 324 37.98 -27.87 -22.69
C LYS A 324 37.76 -26.97 -21.49
N VAL A 325 36.65 -26.21 -21.47
CA VAL A 325 36.30 -25.27 -20.40
C VAL A 325 35.22 -25.86 -19.54
N GLN A 326 35.42 -25.86 -18.22
CA GLN A 326 34.44 -26.33 -17.25
C GLN A 326 34.09 -25.23 -16.25
N VAL A 327 32.86 -25.27 -15.70
CA VAL A 327 32.46 -24.40 -14.60
C VAL A 327 33.33 -24.68 -13.38
N GLY A 328 33.81 -23.65 -12.71
CA GLY A 328 34.75 -23.74 -11.61
C GLY A 328 36.24 -23.78 -12.04
N ALA A 329 36.57 -23.88 -13.35
CA ALA A 329 37.95 -23.86 -13.80
C ALA A 329 38.66 -22.55 -13.41
N PRO A 330 39.91 -22.59 -12.96
CA PRO A 330 40.70 -21.40 -12.65
C PRO A 330 41.03 -20.63 -13.93
N VAL A 331 40.99 -19.31 -13.79
CA VAL A 331 41.24 -18.37 -14.91
C VAL A 331 42.29 -17.36 -14.51
N LEU A 332 43.24 -17.14 -15.42
CA LEU A 332 44.21 -16.05 -15.34
C LEU A 332 43.69 -14.90 -16.22
N VAL A 333 43.57 -13.74 -15.60
CA VAL A 333 43.09 -12.53 -16.27
C VAL A 333 44.20 -11.51 -16.30
N LYS A 334 44.51 -11.04 -17.49
CA LYS A 334 45.45 -9.95 -17.73
C LYS A 334 44.66 -8.73 -18.22
N VAL A 335 44.77 -7.64 -17.50
CA VAL A 335 44.07 -6.38 -17.81
C VAL A 335 45.01 -5.50 -18.64
N ASP A 336 44.56 -5.07 -19.80
CA ASP A 336 45.40 -4.28 -20.72
C ASP A 336 45.77 -2.90 -20.12
N ALA A 337 44.87 -2.30 -19.34
CA ALA A 337 45.11 -1.03 -18.66
C ALA A 337 46.17 -1.11 -17.54
N TYR A 338 46.52 -2.33 -17.05
CA TYR A 338 47.47 -2.51 -15.95
C TYR A 338 48.53 -3.59 -16.32
N PRO A 339 49.49 -3.25 -17.16
CA PRO A 339 50.52 -4.21 -17.57
C PRO A 339 51.29 -4.82 -16.37
N GLY A 340 51.40 -6.15 -16.35
CA GLY A 340 52.08 -6.87 -15.27
C GLY A 340 51.22 -7.32 -14.08
N LYS A 341 49.93 -6.89 -13.98
CA LYS A 341 49.00 -7.42 -12.99
C LYS A 341 48.23 -8.61 -13.56
N LEU A 342 48.43 -9.79 -12.99
CA LEU A 342 47.64 -11.00 -13.26
C LEU A 342 46.59 -11.14 -12.15
N LEU A 343 45.33 -11.08 -12.54
CA LEU A 343 44.21 -11.32 -11.62
C LEU A 343 43.81 -12.81 -11.75
N LYS A 344 43.33 -13.38 -10.65
CA LYS A 344 42.81 -14.74 -10.60
C LYS A 344 41.29 -14.70 -10.60
N GLY A 345 40.69 -15.60 -11.36
CA GLY A 345 39.24 -15.75 -11.44
C GLY A 345 38.84 -17.20 -11.56
N GLN A 346 37.54 -17.42 -11.62
CA GLN A 346 36.95 -18.73 -11.86
C GLN A 346 35.81 -18.64 -12.85
N VAL A 347 35.63 -19.67 -13.67
CA VAL A 347 34.48 -19.80 -14.57
C VAL A 347 33.21 -19.97 -13.74
N LEU A 348 32.27 -19.01 -13.81
CA LEU A 348 30.97 -19.05 -13.14
C LEU A 348 29.93 -19.81 -13.96
N ALA A 349 29.87 -19.50 -15.25
CA ALA A 349 28.87 -20.07 -16.15
C ALA A 349 29.38 -20.05 -17.58
N ILE A 350 28.90 -20.98 -18.38
CA ILE A 350 29.13 -21.07 -19.82
C ILE A 350 27.79 -20.79 -20.48
N GLY A 351 27.78 -19.89 -21.47
CA GLY A 351 26.56 -19.53 -22.21
C GLY A 351 25.96 -20.73 -22.94
N SER A 352 24.66 -20.82 -22.96
CA SER A 352 23.89 -21.87 -23.65
C SER A 352 23.68 -21.59 -25.14
N ALA A 353 24.00 -20.37 -25.59
CA ALA A 353 23.86 -19.92 -26.97
C ALA A 353 25.10 -19.12 -27.40
N THR A 354 25.37 -19.08 -28.70
CA THR A 354 26.47 -18.31 -29.27
C THR A 354 26.14 -16.81 -29.29
N SER A 355 27.15 -15.98 -29.24
CA SER A 355 26.98 -14.50 -29.29
C SER A 355 26.33 -14.01 -30.60
N SER A 356 26.43 -14.78 -31.68
CA SER A 356 25.82 -14.47 -32.97
C SER A 356 24.29 -14.59 -33.00
N GLU A 357 23.70 -15.44 -32.14
CA GLU A 357 22.25 -15.61 -32.08
C GLU A 357 21.54 -14.37 -31.54
N PHE A 358 22.22 -13.59 -30.71
CA PHE A 358 21.70 -12.33 -30.13
C PHE A 358 22.11 -11.06 -30.91
N SER A 359 22.72 -11.23 -32.10
CA SER A 359 23.10 -10.09 -32.93
C SER A 359 21.89 -9.47 -33.61
N LEU A 360 21.75 -8.13 -33.50
CA LEU A 360 20.68 -7.36 -34.14
C LEU A 360 20.75 -7.38 -35.69
N LEU A 361 21.90 -7.78 -36.24
CA LEU A 361 22.10 -7.95 -37.67
C LEU A 361 22.46 -9.42 -37.90
N PRO A 362 21.53 -10.26 -38.36
CA PRO A 362 21.85 -11.64 -38.74
C PRO A 362 22.87 -11.58 -39.93
N SER A 363 23.95 -12.31 -39.79
CA SER A 363 24.95 -12.44 -40.88
C SER A 363 24.47 -13.46 -41.93
N ASP A 364 23.21 -13.34 -42.38
CA ASP A 364 22.73 -14.09 -43.52
C ASP A 364 23.34 -13.48 -44.77
N ASN A 365 24.24 -14.23 -45.38
CA ASN A 365 24.84 -13.86 -46.63
C ASN A 365 23.96 -14.36 -47.79
N PRO A 366 23.13 -13.49 -48.43
CA PRO A 366 22.19 -13.91 -49.47
C PRO A 366 22.89 -14.32 -50.78
N ALA A 367 24.22 -14.24 -50.86
CA ALA A 367 25.01 -14.56 -52.05
C ALA A 367 25.39 -16.06 -52.23
N GLY A 368 24.88 -16.96 -51.40
CA GLY A 368 25.02 -18.41 -51.60
C GLY A 368 26.40 -19.02 -51.31
N ASN A 369 27.40 -18.23 -50.94
CA ASN A 369 28.70 -18.78 -50.48
C ASN A 369 28.70 -19.01 -49.00
N PHE A 370 28.59 -20.28 -48.58
CA PHE A 370 28.63 -20.68 -47.19
C PHE A 370 30.10 -20.63 -46.71
N ILE A 371 30.48 -19.55 -46.05
CA ILE A 371 31.74 -19.47 -45.32
C ILE A 371 31.45 -19.92 -43.88
N LYS A 372 32.05 -21.07 -43.48
CA LYS A 372 31.96 -21.52 -42.10
C LYS A 372 32.68 -20.55 -41.17
N VAL A 373 31.91 -19.67 -40.50
CA VAL A 373 32.43 -18.79 -39.44
C VAL A 373 32.44 -19.53 -38.12
N THR A 374 33.53 -19.42 -37.37
CA THR A 374 33.63 -20.01 -36.03
C THR A 374 32.82 -19.16 -35.07
N HIS A 375 31.75 -19.71 -34.51
CA HIS A 375 30.92 -19.04 -33.49
C HIS A 375 31.68 -18.97 -32.16
N ARG A 376 31.32 -17.99 -31.33
CA ARG A 376 31.87 -17.79 -29.99
C ARG A 376 30.80 -17.96 -28.95
N ILE A 377 31.17 -18.62 -27.85
CA ILE A 377 30.27 -18.85 -26.72
C ILE A 377 30.74 -17.98 -25.58
N PRO A 378 29.85 -17.13 -25.01
CA PRO A 378 30.20 -16.28 -23.90
C PRO A 378 30.38 -17.11 -22.60
N VAL A 379 31.48 -16.89 -21.93
CA VAL A 379 31.81 -17.50 -20.65
C VAL A 379 31.91 -16.43 -19.61
N ARG A 380 31.10 -16.55 -18.55
CA ARG A 380 31.09 -15.61 -17.42
C ARG A 380 32.13 -16.04 -16.38
N ILE A 381 33.02 -15.13 -16.02
CA ILE A 381 34.15 -15.37 -15.12
C ILE A 381 34.07 -14.40 -13.96
N SER A 382 34.17 -14.92 -12.73
CA SER A 382 34.35 -14.09 -11.52
C SER A 382 35.81 -13.71 -11.33
N VAL A 383 36.08 -12.56 -10.77
CA VAL A 383 37.43 -12.13 -10.39
C VAL A 383 37.51 -12.13 -8.86
N THR A 384 38.46 -12.86 -8.30
CA THR A 384 38.55 -13.13 -6.86
C THR A 384 39.44 -12.09 -6.13
N ALA A 385 40.29 -11.34 -6.83
CA ALA A 385 41.26 -10.43 -6.25
C ALA A 385 41.20 -9.02 -6.86
N ASN A 386 41.12 -7.99 -5.99
CA ASN A 386 41.11 -6.55 -6.32
C ASN A 386 40.06 -6.12 -7.36
N PRO A 387 38.77 -6.27 -7.10
CA PRO A 387 37.72 -5.82 -8.00
C PRO A 387 37.75 -4.28 -8.23
N GLU A 388 38.32 -3.50 -7.33
CA GLU A 388 38.41 -2.04 -7.43
C GLU A 388 39.22 -1.54 -8.64
N VAL A 389 40.05 -2.39 -9.22
CA VAL A 389 40.86 -2.07 -10.42
C VAL A 389 40.07 -2.24 -11.72
N LEU A 390 38.97 -3.04 -11.67
CA LEU A 390 38.20 -3.35 -12.85
C LEU A 390 37.08 -2.32 -13.02
N ARG A 391 36.91 -1.83 -14.25
CA ARG A 391 35.81 -0.96 -14.65
C ARG A 391 35.04 -1.57 -15.80
N PRO A 392 33.71 -1.55 -15.80
CA PRO A 392 32.90 -2.01 -16.94
C PRO A 392 33.38 -1.37 -18.25
N GLY A 393 33.47 -2.17 -19.31
CA GLY A 393 33.96 -1.74 -20.61
C GLY A 393 35.48 -1.90 -20.83
N MET A 394 36.26 -2.27 -19.80
CA MET A 394 37.68 -2.58 -19.99
C MET A 394 37.86 -3.88 -20.76
N MET A 395 38.79 -3.89 -21.70
CA MET A 395 39.22 -5.10 -22.41
C MET A 395 40.25 -5.86 -21.59
N VAL A 396 40.15 -7.16 -21.61
CA VAL A 396 41.02 -8.08 -20.87
C VAL A 396 41.36 -9.29 -21.71
N GLU A 397 42.54 -9.84 -21.47
CA GLU A 397 42.94 -11.17 -22.01
C GLU A 397 42.74 -12.23 -20.92
N VAL A 398 42.04 -13.28 -21.24
CA VAL A 398 41.77 -14.39 -20.32
C VAL A 398 42.38 -15.68 -20.79
N ALA A 399 42.94 -16.44 -19.84
CA ALA A 399 43.45 -17.81 -20.06
C ALA A 399 42.77 -18.73 -19.06
N VAL A 400 41.86 -19.56 -19.55
CA VAL A 400 41.12 -20.56 -18.76
C VAL A 400 41.90 -21.83 -18.75
N GLN A 401 42.10 -22.43 -17.58
CA GLN A 401 42.78 -23.72 -17.49
C GLN A 401 41.92 -24.81 -18.15
N ALA A 402 42.50 -25.49 -19.14
CA ALA A 402 41.85 -26.59 -19.83
C ALA A 402 41.75 -27.81 -18.92
N SER A 403 40.61 -28.46 -18.96
CA SER A 403 40.36 -29.72 -18.30
C SER A 403 40.77 -30.88 -19.19
#